data_623a651e7d672f794b14a1a95c95068b
#
_entry.id   623a651e7d672f794b14a1a95c95068b
#
_cell.length_a   1.000
_cell.length_b   1.000
_cell.length_c   1.000
_cell.angle_alpha   90.00
_cell.angle_beta   90.00
_cell.angle_gamma   90.00
#
_symmetry.space_group_name_H-M   'P 1'
#
loop_
_entity.id
_entity.type
_entity.pdbx_description
1 polymer ?
#
loop_
_entity_poly.entity_id
_entity_poly.type
_entity_poly.pdbx_seq_one_letter_code
_entity_poly.pdbx_strand_id
1 'polypeptide(L)' 'MKTFFENQILHLDLHGIRHPDVEIIVQDFVLSHQEELPLIVICGNSAKMIQIVNQALTKIKVDFEETRY' A
#
# COMPACT_ATOMS: atom_id res chain seq x y z
N MET A 1 10.71 1.27 5.68
CA MET A 1 9.29 1.59 5.45
C MET A 1 9.04 3.03 5.86
N LYS A 2 8.28 3.72 5.06
CA LYS A 2 8.04 5.14 5.29
C LYS A 2 6.55 5.45 5.20
N THR A 3 6.00 6.04 6.26
CA THR A 3 4.60 6.48 6.27
C THR A 3 4.56 7.97 6.54
N PHE A 4 3.57 8.64 5.98
CA PHE A 4 3.42 10.08 6.19
C PHE A 4 1.99 10.50 5.88
N PHE A 5 1.58 11.65 6.41
CA PHE A 5 0.29 12.25 6.09
C PHE A 5 0.47 13.32 5.03
N GLU A 6 -0.45 13.33 4.06
CA GLU A 6 -0.53 14.39 3.07
C GLU A 6 -2.00 14.64 2.80
N ASN A 7 -2.44 15.88 2.90
CA ASN A 7 -3.86 16.25 2.76
C ASN A 7 -4.74 15.44 3.69
N GLN A 8 -4.22 15.15 4.90
CA GLN A 8 -4.94 14.40 5.94
C GLN A 8 -5.18 12.94 5.59
N ILE A 9 -4.47 12.41 4.59
CA ILE A 9 -4.54 11.01 4.22
C ILE A 9 -3.21 10.35 4.53
N LEU A 10 -3.25 9.19 5.17
CA LEU A 10 -2.05 8.44 5.51
C LEU A 10 -1.55 7.68 4.28
N HIS A 11 -0.27 7.84 3.99
CA HIS A 11 0.39 7.23 2.84
C HIS A 11 1.44 6.25 3.31
N LEU A 12 1.57 5.14 2.58
CA LEU A 12 2.67 4.20 2.74
C LEU A 12 3.52 4.27 1.47
N ASP A 13 4.79 4.66 1.63
CA ASP A 13 5.71 4.72 0.50
C ASP A 13 6.57 3.45 0.50
N LEU A 14 6.44 2.67 -0.56
CA LEU A 14 7.16 1.41 -0.70
C LEU A 14 8.52 1.56 -1.36
N HIS A 15 8.96 2.81 -1.59
CA HIS A 15 10.25 3.05 -2.19
C HIS A 15 11.35 2.38 -1.38
N GLY A 16 12.19 1.60 -2.05
CA GLY A 16 13.30 0.93 -1.38
C GLY A 16 12.95 -0.35 -0.64
N ILE A 17 11.68 -0.73 -0.59
CA ILE A 17 11.26 -1.97 0.04
C ILE A 17 11.48 -3.13 -0.94
N ARG A 18 12.06 -4.21 -0.45
CA ARG A 18 12.31 -5.40 -1.27
C ARG A 18 11.01 -6.17 -1.51
N HIS A 19 10.87 -6.72 -2.71
CA HIS A 19 9.64 -7.39 -3.11
C HIS A 19 9.18 -8.48 -2.13
N PRO A 20 10.05 -9.32 -1.57
CA PRO A 20 9.59 -10.35 -0.63
C PRO A 20 8.95 -9.80 0.64
N ASP A 21 9.22 -8.55 0.97
CA ASP A 21 8.69 -7.95 2.21
C ASP A 21 7.41 -7.15 1.98
N VAL A 22 7.05 -6.88 0.73
CA VAL A 22 5.98 -5.95 0.41
C VAL A 22 4.61 -6.46 0.87
N GLU A 23 4.31 -7.71 0.64
CA GLU A 23 2.98 -8.23 0.96
C GLU A 23 2.65 -8.07 2.44
N ILE A 24 3.57 -8.48 3.31
CA ILE A 24 3.36 -8.39 4.76
C ILE A 24 3.26 -6.94 5.20
N ILE A 25 4.13 -6.07 4.67
CA ILE A 25 4.14 -4.66 5.05
C ILE A 25 2.83 -3.99 4.65
N VAL A 26 2.35 -4.24 3.45
CA VAL A 26 1.10 -3.65 2.98
C VAL A 26 -0.09 -4.14 3.80
N GLN A 27 -0.15 -5.44 4.05
CA GLN A 27 -1.25 -6.01 4.82
C GLN A 27 -1.27 -5.47 6.24
N ASP A 28 -0.11 -5.40 6.87
CA ASP A 28 -0.02 -4.85 8.22
C ASP A 28 -0.43 -3.39 8.25
N PHE A 29 0.02 -2.60 7.27
CA PHE A 29 -0.33 -1.20 7.18
C PHE A 29 -1.85 -1.00 7.09
N VAL A 30 -2.49 -1.73 6.18
CA VAL A 30 -3.94 -1.57 5.98
C VAL A 30 -4.73 -2.06 7.18
N LEU A 31 -4.36 -3.23 7.73
CA LEU A 31 -5.10 -3.79 8.86
C LEU A 31 -4.94 -2.96 10.13
N SER A 32 -3.80 -2.29 10.28
CA SER A 32 -3.55 -1.46 11.46
C SER A 32 -4.21 -0.09 11.37
N HIS A 33 -4.68 0.32 10.19
CA HIS A 33 -5.19 1.68 9.99
C HIS A 33 -6.58 1.70 9.38
N GLN A 34 -7.39 0.70 9.67
CA GLN A 34 -8.71 0.62 9.06
C GLN A 34 -9.64 1.75 9.44
N GLU A 35 -9.40 2.39 10.57
CA GLU A 35 -10.20 3.53 10.99
C GLU A 35 -9.76 4.84 10.35
N GLU A 36 -8.66 4.80 9.61
CA GLU A 36 -8.09 6.00 9.00
C GLU A 36 -8.28 6.02 7.48
N LEU A 37 -9.23 5.24 6.98
CA LEU A 37 -9.50 5.19 5.55
C LEU A 37 -10.00 6.55 5.03
N PRO A 38 -9.65 6.92 3.82
CA PRO A 38 -8.87 6.15 2.85
C PRO A 38 -7.38 6.17 3.14
N LEU A 39 -6.70 5.14 2.66
CA LEU A 39 -5.24 5.03 2.75
C LEU A 39 -4.68 5.01 1.33
N ILE A 40 -3.43 5.46 1.19
CA ILE A 40 -2.76 5.44 -0.11
C ILE A 40 -1.46 4.66 0.01
N VAL A 41 -1.23 3.76 -0.95
CA VAL A 41 0.01 3.01 -1.05
C VAL A 41 0.73 3.44 -2.32
N ILE A 42 1.94 3.94 -2.18
CA ILE A 42 2.73 4.45 -3.29
C ILE A 42 3.66 3.35 -3.78
N CYS A 43 3.41 2.88 -5.00
CA CYS A 43 4.19 1.79 -5.61
C CYS A 43 5.26 2.29 -6.58
N GLY A 44 5.26 3.56 -6.92
CA GLY A 44 6.10 4.08 -7.98
C GLY A 44 5.65 3.56 -9.34
N ASN A 45 6.60 3.44 -10.27
CA ASN A 45 6.29 2.99 -11.63
C ASN A 45 6.58 1.52 -11.85
N SER A 46 6.75 0.74 -10.77
CA SER A 46 7.08 -0.67 -10.88
C SER A 46 5.82 -1.51 -11.08
N ALA A 47 5.69 -2.11 -12.26
CA ALA A 47 4.57 -3.02 -12.53
C ALA A 47 4.59 -4.20 -11.57
N LYS A 48 5.78 -4.69 -11.23
CA LYS A 48 5.90 -5.81 -10.30
C LYS A 48 5.43 -5.43 -8.91
N MET A 49 5.79 -4.24 -8.45
CA MET A 49 5.36 -3.76 -7.14
C MET A 49 3.84 -3.61 -7.08
N ILE A 50 3.26 -3.03 -8.14
CA ILE A 50 1.80 -2.86 -8.23
C ILE A 50 1.11 -4.23 -8.15
N GLN A 51 1.64 -5.23 -8.86
CA GLN A 51 1.08 -6.57 -8.84
C GLN A 51 1.11 -7.17 -7.44
N ILE A 52 2.23 -7.03 -6.74
CA ILE A 52 2.36 -7.57 -5.38
C ILE A 52 1.38 -6.90 -4.43
N VAL A 53 1.24 -5.58 -4.52
CA VAL A 53 0.31 -4.84 -3.69
C VAL A 53 -1.12 -5.27 -3.95
N ASN A 54 -1.50 -5.39 -5.23
CA ASN A 54 -2.85 -5.81 -5.58
C ASN A 54 -3.16 -7.20 -5.04
N GLN A 55 -2.21 -8.12 -5.14
CA GLN A 55 -2.39 -9.46 -4.58
C GLN A 55 -2.51 -9.44 -3.07
N ALA A 56 -1.69 -8.62 -2.40
CA ALA A 56 -1.73 -8.51 -0.95
C ALA A 56 -3.08 -8.02 -0.47
N LEU A 57 -3.63 -7.00 -1.13
CA LEU A 57 -4.93 -6.44 -0.76
C LEU A 57 -6.07 -7.39 -1.06
N THR A 58 -5.99 -8.10 -2.18
CA THR A 58 -7.00 -9.09 -2.53
C THR A 58 -7.08 -10.20 -1.50
N LYS A 59 -5.94 -10.63 -0.98
CA LYS A 59 -5.90 -11.71 0.01
C LYS A 59 -6.60 -11.34 1.31
N ILE A 60 -6.58 -10.08 1.68
CA ILE A 60 -7.25 -9.63 2.91
C ILE A 60 -8.62 -9.02 2.63
N LYS A 61 -9.10 -9.13 1.39
CA LYS A 61 -10.46 -8.75 0.98
C LYS A 61 -10.77 -7.28 1.24
N VAL A 62 -9.81 -6.43 0.94
CA VAL A 62 -9.97 -4.98 1.05
C VAL A 62 -10.23 -4.40 -0.33
N ASP A 63 -11.21 -3.51 -0.44
CA ASP A 63 -11.48 -2.81 -1.69
C ASP A 63 -10.40 -1.78 -1.95
N PHE A 64 -9.96 -1.69 -3.19
CA PHE A 64 -8.94 -0.74 -3.57
C PHE A 64 -9.10 -0.31 -5.01
N GLU A 65 -8.57 0.85 -5.32
CA GLU A 65 -8.50 1.36 -6.67
C GLU A 65 -7.04 1.62 -7.04
N GLU A 66 -6.71 1.33 -8.29
CA GLU A 66 -5.39 1.60 -8.82
C GLU A 66 -5.44 2.94 -9.53
N THR A 67 -4.69 3.92 -9.01
CA THR A 67 -4.59 5.23 -9.66
C THR A 67 -3.18 5.44 -10.17
N ARG A 68 -3.08 6.08 -11.33
CA ARG A 68 -1.79 6.38 -11.96
C ARG A 68 -1.66 7.88 -12.18
N TYR A 69 -0.47 8.34 -11.97
CA TYR A 69 -0.13 9.75 -12.21
C TYR A 69 0.49 9.92 -13.57
#